data_98ef6dd3259fe1e2761c8cd0b5e8e84a
#
_entry.id   98ef6dd3259fe1e2761c8cd0b5e8e84a
#
_cell.length_a   1.000
_cell.length_b   1.000
_cell.length_c   1.000
_cell.angle_alpha   90.00
_cell.angle_beta   90.00
_cell.angle_gamma   90.00
#
_symmetry.space_group_name_H-M   'P 1'
#
loop_
_entity.id
_entity.type
_entity.pdbx_description
1 polymer ?
#
loop_
_entity_poly.entity_id
_entity_poly.type
_entity_poly.pdbx_seq_one_letter_code
_entity_poly.pdbx_strand_id
1 'polypeptide(L)'
;MAKLKFQNHTFTLEPYESVLDCLLRNAQTIPYACKAGTCQACLIRTIACEATAESKKWIKNALQDKGYTLACQWLPEQDVHAALPTIEEFSVAVLISELVMLNKSVMRVKLDVKDPAEMFHYRPGQYLSLINPDGIIRSYSIANSYEKDQCIELHIANTEHGIFTQWLFKSAVVGMKIHIRGPSGTCFYNDAIEKDQVLVMAGTGTGLAPLYGIARDALTHGHSGPITFYHGGRSDAHLYYREQLLALQHEFPLFDYRPCTIDASSDPAVLTGRLEQIVEAQLDSSHLQKMRFFLCGAPTFVFDMRKRIYLKGARADNIICDPFTERNVTPT
;
A
#
# COMPACT_ATOMS: atom_id res chain seq x y z
N MET A 1 33.23 -11.15 -13.39
CA MET A 1 32.08 -11.01 -12.48
C MET A 1 32.30 -9.79 -11.63
N ALA A 2 31.29 -8.94 -11.53
CA ALA A 2 31.36 -7.73 -10.71
C ALA A 2 31.43 -8.07 -9.21
N LYS A 3 32.04 -7.19 -8.43
CA LYS A 3 32.14 -7.33 -6.96
C LYS A 3 31.28 -6.31 -6.26
N LEU A 4 30.58 -6.75 -5.23
CA LEU A 4 29.81 -5.89 -4.33
C LEU A 4 30.57 -5.73 -3.02
N LYS A 5 31.06 -4.54 -2.73
CA LYS A 5 31.52 -4.18 -1.39
C LYS A 5 30.34 -3.69 -0.56
N PHE A 6 30.06 -4.35 0.55
CA PHE A 6 28.96 -4.00 1.45
C PHE A 6 29.41 -4.11 2.90
N GLN A 7 29.35 -3.01 3.62
CA GLN A 7 29.97 -2.89 4.96
C GLN A 7 31.47 -3.28 4.89
N ASN A 8 31.89 -4.28 5.67
CA ASN A 8 33.28 -4.77 5.69
C ASN A 8 33.52 -6.02 4.84
N HIS A 9 32.55 -6.43 4.01
CA HIS A 9 32.61 -7.64 3.20
C HIS A 9 32.64 -7.32 1.71
N THR A 10 33.22 -8.22 0.93
CA THR A 10 33.17 -8.15 -0.54
C THR A 10 32.60 -9.47 -1.06
N PHE A 11 31.54 -9.36 -1.85
CA PHE A 11 30.83 -10.48 -2.46
C PHE A 11 30.98 -10.45 -3.95
N THR A 12 30.97 -11.62 -4.59
CA THR A 12 30.93 -11.73 -6.06
C THR A 12 29.49 -11.81 -6.52
N LEU A 13 29.08 -10.93 -7.42
CA LEU A 13 27.76 -10.94 -8.06
C LEU A 13 27.74 -12.03 -9.14
N GLU A 14 26.63 -12.77 -9.21
CA GLU A 14 26.34 -13.67 -10.32
C GLU A 14 25.81 -12.89 -11.53
N PRO A 15 25.87 -13.46 -12.76
CA PRO A 15 25.26 -12.81 -13.92
C PRO A 15 23.78 -12.52 -13.70
N TYR A 16 23.35 -11.30 -13.97
CA TYR A 16 21.96 -10.83 -13.80
C TYR A 16 21.42 -10.86 -12.35
N GLU A 17 22.31 -10.97 -11.37
CA GLU A 17 21.93 -10.95 -9.96
C GLU A 17 21.75 -9.52 -9.46
N SER A 18 20.65 -9.27 -8.74
CA SER A 18 20.48 -7.98 -8.07
C SER A 18 21.36 -7.88 -6.82
N VAL A 19 21.70 -6.64 -6.43
CA VAL A 19 22.41 -6.39 -5.17
C VAL A 19 21.67 -7.01 -3.98
N LEU A 20 20.33 -6.96 -3.96
CA LEU A 20 19.53 -7.59 -2.92
C LEU A 20 19.72 -9.11 -2.90
N ASP A 21 19.63 -9.78 -4.02
CA ASP A 21 19.72 -11.24 -4.08
C ASP A 21 21.13 -11.73 -3.73
N CYS A 22 22.17 -11.01 -4.17
CA CYS A 22 23.54 -11.25 -3.76
C CYS A 22 23.72 -11.16 -2.23
N LEU A 23 23.17 -10.12 -1.62
CA LEU A 23 23.25 -9.96 -0.16
C LEU A 23 22.49 -11.06 0.58
N LEU A 24 21.30 -11.44 0.11
CA LEU A 24 20.50 -12.51 0.70
C LEU A 24 21.17 -13.88 0.57
N ARG A 25 21.75 -14.19 -0.60
CA ARG A 25 22.50 -15.43 -0.85
C ARG A 25 23.72 -15.57 0.09
N ASN A 26 24.31 -14.43 0.46
CA ASN A 26 25.42 -14.38 1.40
C ASN A 26 24.99 -14.13 2.86
N ALA A 27 23.75 -14.46 3.21
CA ALA A 27 23.18 -14.35 4.56
C ALA A 27 23.29 -12.95 5.19
N GLN A 28 23.33 -11.89 4.36
CA GLN A 28 23.36 -10.53 4.87
C GLN A 28 21.94 -10.08 5.21
N THR A 29 21.77 -9.43 6.36
CA THR A 29 20.48 -8.86 6.77
C THR A 29 20.26 -7.53 6.09
N ILE A 30 19.29 -7.46 5.22
CA ILE A 30 18.83 -6.25 4.54
C ILE A 30 17.30 -6.20 4.55
N PRO A 31 16.70 -5.06 4.89
CA PRO A 31 15.25 -4.90 4.81
C PRO A 31 14.76 -5.07 3.35
N TYR A 32 13.72 -5.88 3.13
CA TYR A 32 13.06 -5.98 1.83
C TYR A 32 11.63 -6.51 1.98
N ALA A 33 10.78 -6.28 0.95
CA ALA A 33 9.43 -6.83 0.89
C ALA A 33 9.05 -7.28 -0.53
N CYS A 34 8.70 -6.35 -1.45
CA CYS A 34 8.08 -6.67 -2.74
C CYS A 34 9.04 -7.22 -3.81
N LYS A 35 10.32 -6.98 -3.72
CA LYS A 35 11.34 -7.22 -4.77
C LYS A 35 11.05 -6.60 -6.15
N ALA A 36 10.03 -5.74 -6.24
CA ALA A 36 9.56 -5.12 -7.47
C ALA A 36 9.81 -3.59 -7.52
N GLY A 37 10.60 -3.05 -6.58
CA GLY A 37 10.94 -1.62 -6.53
C GLY A 37 9.88 -0.72 -5.88
N THR A 38 8.65 -1.18 -5.70
CA THR A 38 7.54 -0.32 -5.27
C THR A 38 7.56 0.00 -3.77
N CYS A 39 7.85 -0.97 -2.88
CA CYS A 39 7.77 -0.77 -1.43
C CYS A 39 8.94 0.02 -0.84
N GLN A 40 10.04 0.20 -1.58
CA GLN A 40 11.27 0.88 -1.19
C GLN A 40 11.92 0.36 0.12
N ALA A 41 11.53 -0.82 0.62
CA ALA A 41 12.10 -1.38 1.85
C ALA A 41 13.60 -1.65 1.72
N CYS A 42 14.07 -2.06 0.51
CA CYS A 42 15.46 -2.37 0.21
C CYS A 42 16.30 -1.16 -0.21
N LEU A 43 16.00 0.03 0.31
CA LEU A 43 16.77 1.24 0.05
C LEU A 43 18.18 1.09 0.59
N ILE A 44 19.20 1.36 -0.25
CA ILE A 44 20.62 1.39 0.10
C ILE A 44 21.26 2.64 -0.47
N ARG A 45 22.43 3.01 0.03
CA ARG A 45 23.22 4.12 -0.49
C ARG A 45 24.43 3.61 -1.25
N THR A 46 24.68 4.17 -2.43
CA THR A 46 25.92 3.93 -3.19
C THR A 46 27.07 4.74 -2.60
N ILE A 47 28.28 4.17 -2.62
CA ILE A 47 29.49 4.83 -2.13
C ILE A 47 30.50 4.86 -3.28
N ALA A 48 30.84 6.06 -3.75
CA ALA A 48 31.83 6.28 -4.82
C ALA A 48 31.52 5.51 -6.13
N CYS A 49 30.27 5.21 -6.42
CA CYS A 49 29.80 4.61 -7.65
C CYS A 49 28.37 5.07 -7.98
N GLU A 50 27.95 4.92 -9.21
CA GLU A 50 26.59 5.26 -9.62
C GLU A 50 25.72 4.01 -9.76
N ALA A 51 24.48 4.12 -9.29
CA ALA A 51 23.47 3.11 -9.53
C ALA A 51 22.76 3.34 -10.88
N THR A 52 22.19 2.29 -11.43
CA THR A 52 21.48 2.35 -12.72
C THR A 52 20.23 3.21 -12.64
N ALA A 53 19.81 3.80 -13.76
CA ALA A 53 18.58 4.60 -13.82
C ALA A 53 17.35 3.78 -13.38
N GLU A 54 17.27 2.50 -13.75
CA GLU A 54 16.17 1.61 -13.41
C GLU A 54 16.06 1.41 -11.89
N SER A 55 17.18 1.26 -11.18
CA SER A 55 17.21 1.10 -9.74
C SER A 55 16.83 2.36 -8.95
N LYS A 56 16.78 3.52 -9.61
CA LYS A 56 16.39 4.82 -9.05
C LYS A 56 14.96 5.23 -9.39
N LYS A 57 14.32 4.59 -10.36
CA LYS A 57 13.05 4.98 -10.98
C LYS A 57 11.92 5.31 -10.00
N TRP A 58 11.81 4.60 -8.90
CA TRP A 58 10.76 4.75 -7.89
C TRP A 58 11.17 5.56 -6.65
N ILE A 59 12.34 6.19 -6.69
CA ILE A 59 12.89 6.97 -5.58
C ILE A 59 12.75 8.45 -5.90
N LYS A 60 12.37 9.28 -4.89
CA LYS A 60 12.31 10.75 -5.03
C LYS A 60 13.68 11.30 -5.45
N ASN A 61 13.70 12.30 -6.34
CA ASN A 61 14.94 12.90 -6.86
C ASN A 61 15.89 13.33 -5.73
N ALA A 62 15.38 13.95 -4.67
CA ALA A 62 16.18 14.36 -3.52
C ALA A 62 16.94 13.21 -2.80
N LEU A 63 16.45 11.97 -2.90
CA LEU A 63 17.16 10.78 -2.42
C LEU A 63 18.14 10.25 -3.47
N GLN A 64 17.76 10.31 -4.76
CA GLN A 64 18.67 9.94 -5.84
C GLN A 64 19.94 10.80 -5.83
N ASP A 65 19.79 12.12 -5.62
CA ASP A 65 20.89 13.09 -5.54
C ASP A 65 21.83 12.80 -4.35
N LYS A 66 21.32 12.18 -3.30
CA LYS A 66 22.11 11.70 -2.13
C LYS A 66 22.71 10.32 -2.32
N GLY A 67 22.60 9.71 -3.51
CA GLY A 67 23.15 8.41 -3.84
C GLY A 67 22.31 7.22 -3.36
N TYR A 68 21.02 7.41 -3.08
CA TYR A 68 20.16 6.29 -2.71
C TYR A 68 19.66 5.53 -3.94
N THR A 69 19.49 4.22 -3.79
CA THR A 69 18.99 3.30 -4.82
C THR A 69 18.27 2.11 -4.19
N LEU A 70 17.54 1.34 -5.01
CA LEU A 70 16.84 0.14 -4.57
C LEU A 70 17.67 -1.12 -4.86
N ALA A 71 18.10 -1.83 -3.82
CA ALA A 71 18.94 -3.02 -3.95
C ALA A 71 18.31 -4.11 -4.84
N CYS A 72 16.98 -4.26 -4.83
CA CYS A 72 16.27 -5.26 -5.62
C CYS A 72 16.17 -4.92 -7.12
N GLN A 73 16.43 -3.69 -7.51
CA GLN A 73 16.38 -3.20 -8.89
C GLN A 73 17.78 -2.84 -9.41
N TRP A 74 18.80 -2.98 -8.59
CA TRP A 74 20.17 -2.68 -8.97
C TRP A 74 20.91 -3.95 -9.41
N LEU A 75 21.15 -4.06 -10.71
CA LEU A 75 21.91 -5.13 -11.35
C LEU A 75 23.24 -4.53 -11.87
N PRO A 76 24.30 -4.53 -11.06
CA PRO A 76 25.58 -3.94 -11.47
C PRO A 76 26.33 -4.84 -12.44
N GLU A 77 26.91 -4.22 -13.48
CA GLU A 77 27.82 -4.89 -14.43
C GLU A 77 29.31 -4.70 -14.08
N GLN A 78 29.60 -3.81 -13.13
CA GLN A 78 30.94 -3.49 -12.66
C GLN A 78 31.01 -3.48 -11.14
N ASP A 79 32.23 -3.41 -10.58
CA ASP A 79 32.42 -3.37 -9.15
C ASP A 79 31.69 -2.19 -8.51
N VAL A 80 30.96 -2.47 -7.44
CA VAL A 80 30.13 -1.47 -6.75
C VAL A 80 30.35 -1.51 -5.24
N HIS A 81 30.06 -0.37 -4.60
CA HIS A 81 30.11 -0.24 -3.15
C HIS A 81 28.78 0.31 -2.63
N ALA A 82 28.17 -0.37 -1.68
CA ALA A 82 26.92 0.01 -1.06
C ALA A 82 26.96 -0.07 0.46
N ALA A 83 26.11 0.72 1.13
CA ALA A 83 25.88 0.67 2.57
C ALA A 83 24.40 0.78 2.90
N LEU A 84 23.99 0.23 4.05
CA LEU A 84 22.68 0.52 4.60
C LEU A 84 22.64 1.98 5.08
N PRO A 85 21.59 2.73 4.77
CA PRO A 85 21.34 4.01 5.40
C PRO A 85 20.95 3.83 6.87
N THR A 86 21.20 4.82 7.71
CA THR A 86 20.60 4.84 9.05
C THR A 86 19.10 5.14 8.95
N ILE A 87 18.34 4.74 9.97
CA ILE A 87 16.89 4.96 9.98
C ILE A 87 16.58 6.47 9.91
N GLU A 88 17.32 7.26 10.66
CA GLU A 88 17.14 8.71 10.79
C GLU A 88 17.43 9.47 9.48
N GLU A 89 18.27 8.94 8.60
CA GLU A 89 18.61 9.61 7.33
C GLU A 89 17.42 9.72 6.37
N PHE A 90 16.37 8.89 6.52
CA PHE A 90 15.30 8.78 5.52
C PHE A 90 13.90 8.50 6.08
N SER A 91 13.72 8.61 7.40
CA SER A 91 12.44 8.36 8.04
C SER A 91 12.06 9.48 9.01
N VAL A 92 10.78 9.59 9.29
CA VAL A 92 10.19 10.51 10.25
C VAL A 92 9.78 9.73 11.49
N ALA A 93 10.08 10.25 12.67
CA ALA A 93 9.66 9.66 13.93
C ALA A 93 8.19 10.02 14.23
N VAL A 94 7.39 9.02 14.57
CA VAL A 94 5.99 9.17 14.94
C VAL A 94 5.68 8.42 16.23
N LEU A 95 4.56 8.77 16.86
CA LEU A 95 4.02 8.03 17.99
C LEU A 95 2.80 7.22 17.55
N ILE A 96 2.68 6.00 18.06
CA ILE A 96 1.43 5.27 18.00
C ILE A 96 0.45 5.96 18.95
N SER A 97 -0.61 6.58 18.44
CA SER A 97 -1.61 7.29 19.24
C SER A 97 -2.86 6.44 19.49
N GLU A 98 -3.13 5.44 18.66
CA GLU A 98 -4.26 4.54 18.85
C GLU A 98 -3.98 3.14 18.28
N LEU A 99 -4.47 2.11 19.00
CA LEU A 99 -4.51 0.71 18.57
C LEU A 99 -5.90 0.16 18.91
N VAL A 100 -6.76 -0.06 17.90
CA VAL A 100 -8.13 -0.54 18.09
C VAL A 100 -8.42 -1.69 17.14
N MET A 101 -8.90 -2.81 17.66
CA MET A 101 -9.36 -3.92 16.83
C MET A 101 -10.66 -3.56 16.12
N LEU A 102 -10.65 -3.60 14.78
CA LEU A 102 -11.83 -3.35 13.95
C LEU A 102 -12.66 -4.62 13.75
N ASN A 103 -11.98 -5.78 13.75
CA ASN A 103 -12.57 -7.10 13.83
C ASN A 103 -11.53 -8.07 14.43
N LYS A 104 -11.77 -9.39 14.36
CA LYS A 104 -10.86 -10.40 14.95
C LYS A 104 -9.43 -10.40 14.35
N SER A 105 -9.24 -9.84 13.16
CA SER A 105 -7.98 -9.92 12.42
C SER A 105 -7.44 -8.58 11.91
N VAL A 106 -8.18 -7.49 12.03
CA VAL A 106 -7.77 -6.18 11.53
C VAL A 106 -7.70 -5.18 12.68
N MET A 107 -6.59 -4.47 12.76
CA MET A 107 -6.34 -3.41 13.72
C MET A 107 -6.29 -2.05 13.02
N ARG A 108 -6.97 -1.06 13.56
CA ARG A 108 -6.75 0.35 13.24
C ARG A 108 -5.56 0.85 14.05
N VAL A 109 -4.61 1.44 13.35
CA VAL A 109 -3.44 2.08 13.94
C VAL A 109 -3.49 3.55 13.58
N LYS A 110 -3.45 4.44 14.58
CA LYS A 110 -3.25 5.87 14.35
C LYS A 110 -1.86 6.29 14.79
N LEU A 111 -1.28 7.19 14.02
CA LEU A 111 0.06 7.70 14.23
C LEU A 111 0.03 9.23 14.28
N ASP A 112 0.66 9.79 15.29
CA ASP A 112 0.84 11.24 15.42
C ASP A 112 2.25 11.64 14.99
N VAL A 113 2.35 12.62 14.11
CA VAL A 113 3.61 13.25 13.70
C VAL A 113 3.96 14.30 14.76
N LYS A 114 5.10 14.14 15.44
CA LYS A 114 5.48 15.03 16.56
C LYS A 114 5.87 16.45 16.14
N ASP A 115 6.49 16.59 14.98
CA ASP A 115 6.97 17.87 14.49
C ASP A 115 6.12 18.34 13.29
N PRO A 116 5.33 19.42 13.43
CA PRO A 116 4.58 19.98 12.32
C PRO A 116 5.47 20.47 11.16
N ALA A 117 6.74 20.77 11.41
CA ALA A 117 7.71 21.14 10.35
C ALA A 117 8.13 19.91 9.51
N GLU A 118 8.02 18.72 10.05
CA GLU A 118 8.15 17.45 9.34
C GLU A 118 6.83 17.03 8.68
N MET A 119 5.90 17.95 8.42
CA MET A 119 4.58 17.68 7.89
C MET A 119 4.64 16.74 6.70
N PHE A 120 4.13 15.56 6.94
CA PHE A 120 4.13 14.46 6.01
C PHE A 120 2.96 14.64 5.04
N HIS A 121 3.22 15.36 3.92
CA HIS A 121 2.21 15.56 2.90
C HIS A 121 1.92 14.26 2.16
N TYR A 122 0.74 13.73 2.33
CA TYR A 122 0.27 12.55 1.61
C TYR A 122 -1.14 12.76 1.06
N ARG A 123 -1.54 11.91 0.13
CA ARG A 123 -2.92 11.77 -0.31
C ARG A 123 -3.49 10.44 0.18
N PRO A 124 -4.75 10.41 0.65
CA PRO A 124 -5.42 9.15 1.02
C PRO A 124 -5.33 8.11 -0.10
N GLY A 125 -5.06 6.87 0.25
CA GLY A 125 -4.80 5.80 -0.71
C GLY A 125 -3.34 5.58 -1.08
N GLN A 126 -2.44 6.55 -0.86
CA GLN A 126 -1.00 6.28 -0.87
C GLN A 126 -0.62 5.36 0.29
N TYR A 127 0.56 4.78 0.25
CA TYR A 127 1.08 3.96 1.35
C TYR A 127 2.34 4.58 1.96
N LEU A 128 2.62 4.18 3.18
CA LEU A 128 3.87 4.44 3.87
C LEU A 128 4.46 3.15 4.42
N SER A 129 5.78 3.16 4.65
CA SER A 129 6.46 2.06 5.32
C SER A 129 6.60 2.37 6.81
N LEU A 130 6.06 1.49 7.66
CA LEU A 130 6.33 1.50 9.10
C LEU A 130 7.65 0.79 9.37
N ILE A 131 8.43 1.32 10.30
CA ILE A 131 9.68 0.75 10.79
C ILE A 131 9.53 0.55 12.29
N ASN A 132 9.51 -0.70 12.74
CA ASN A 132 9.40 -1.02 14.16
C ASN A 132 10.74 -0.82 14.89
N PRO A 133 10.81 -0.92 16.24
CA PRO A 133 12.05 -0.78 16.99
C PRO A 133 13.16 -1.77 16.59
N ASP A 134 12.80 -2.93 16.05
CA ASP A 134 13.74 -3.95 15.58
C ASP A 134 14.25 -3.69 14.15
N GLY A 135 13.85 -2.57 13.52
CA GLY A 135 14.21 -2.23 12.14
C GLY A 135 13.44 -2.99 11.06
N ILE A 136 12.37 -3.72 11.43
CA ILE A 136 11.53 -4.43 10.46
C ILE A 136 10.62 -3.44 9.75
N ILE A 137 10.63 -3.46 8.41
CA ILE A 137 9.91 -2.50 7.57
C ILE A 137 8.75 -3.21 6.86
N ARG A 138 7.53 -2.62 6.93
CA ARG A 138 6.35 -3.04 6.14
C ARG A 138 5.55 -1.84 5.69
N SER A 139 5.00 -1.95 4.49
CA SER A 139 4.19 -0.89 3.87
C SER A 139 2.71 -1.11 4.12
N TYR A 140 2.00 -0.01 4.41
CA TYR A 140 0.55 0.00 4.66
C TYR A 140 -0.08 1.21 4.01
N SER A 141 -1.24 1.02 3.41
CA SER A 141 -1.97 2.08 2.73
C SER A 141 -2.71 2.97 3.73
N ILE A 142 -2.72 4.28 3.44
CA ILE A 142 -3.26 5.31 4.32
C ILE A 142 -4.77 5.43 4.07
N ALA A 143 -5.55 5.37 5.14
CA ALA A 143 -7.01 5.32 5.13
C ALA A 143 -7.69 6.70 5.30
N ASN A 144 -6.93 7.77 5.54
CA ASN A 144 -7.51 9.07 5.91
C ASN A 144 -6.76 10.25 5.33
N SER A 145 -7.32 11.46 5.46
CA SER A 145 -6.65 12.73 5.17
C SER A 145 -6.12 13.37 6.45
N TYR A 146 -4.83 13.76 6.46
CA TYR A 146 -4.22 14.43 7.61
C TYR A 146 -4.89 15.78 7.91
N GLU A 147 -5.27 16.53 6.89
CA GLU A 147 -5.89 17.85 7.05
C GLU A 147 -7.16 17.80 7.89
N LYS A 148 -7.94 16.71 7.78
CA LYS A 148 -9.19 16.51 8.52
C LYS A 148 -9.00 15.83 9.86
N ASP A 149 -8.18 14.78 9.89
CA ASP A 149 -8.15 13.86 11.03
C ASP A 149 -6.93 14.12 11.93
N GLN A 150 -5.98 14.97 11.53
CA GLN A 150 -4.76 15.39 12.25
C GLN A 150 -3.89 14.20 12.73
N CYS A 151 -4.05 13.06 12.11
CA CYS A 151 -3.29 11.84 12.34
C CYS A 151 -3.18 11.03 11.06
N ILE A 152 -2.30 10.03 11.04
CA ILE A 152 -2.23 9.03 9.97
C ILE A 152 -2.98 7.80 10.44
N GLU A 153 -3.97 7.34 9.67
CA GLU A 153 -4.73 6.12 9.97
C GLU A 153 -4.39 5.00 9.00
N LEU A 154 -4.14 3.81 9.57
CA LEU A 154 -3.82 2.58 8.84
C LEU A 154 -4.71 1.45 9.35
N HIS A 155 -5.17 0.57 8.44
CA HIS A 155 -5.85 -0.67 8.81
C HIS A 155 -4.93 -1.86 8.49
N ILE A 156 -4.50 -2.55 9.52
CA ILE A 156 -3.47 -3.59 9.41
C ILE A 156 -4.06 -4.96 9.76
N ALA A 157 -4.03 -5.88 8.80
CA ALA A 157 -4.43 -7.26 9.03
C ALA A 157 -3.33 -8.03 9.76
N ASN A 158 -3.73 -8.89 10.69
CA ASN A 158 -2.84 -9.87 11.32
C ASN A 158 -2.50 -10.97 10.30
N THR A 159 -1.25 -11.09 9.96
CA THR A 159 -0.75 -12.14 9.05
C THR A 159 -0.15 -13.25 9.89
N GLU A 160 -0.59 -14.50 9.70
CA GLU A 160 -0.27 -15.66 10.55
C GLU A 160 1.23 -15.83 10.70
N HIS A 161 2.12 -15.63 9.98
CA HIS A 161 3.58 -15.72 10.21
C HIS A 161 4.30 -14.37 9.98
N GLY A 162 3.55 -13.28 10.02
CA GLY A 162 4.08 -11.95 9.75
C GLY A 162 4.87 -11.40 10.94
N ILE A 163 6.18 -11.34 10.85
CA ILE A 163 7.05 -10.84 11.94
C ILE A 163 6.63 -9.44 12.42
N PHE A 164 6.32 -8.53 11.49
CA PHE A 164 5.88 -7.18 11.83
C PHE A 164 4.49 -7.19 12.49
N THR A 165 3.54 -7.95 11.95
CA THR A 165 2.17 -7.99 12.49
C THR A 165 2.14 -8.71 13.84
N GLN A 166 2.95 -9.75 14.05
CA GLN A 166 3.08 -10.35 15.38
C GLN A 166 3.61 -9.35 16.42
N TRP A 167 4.63 -8.57 16.09
CA TRP A 167 5.10 -7.49 16.96
C TRP A 167 3.98 -6.48 17.21
N LEU A 168 3.29 -6.01 16.17
CA LEU A 168 2.23 -5.00 16.28
C LEU A 168 1.08 -5.46 17.18
N PHE A 169 0.62 -6.70 17.01
CA PHE A 169 -0.55 -7.22 17.73
C PHE A 169 -0.24 -7.71 19.15
N LYS A 170 1.03 -8.00 19.48
CA LYS A 170 1.42 -8.55 20.78
C LYS A 170 2.24 -7.60 21.67
N SER A 171 2.99 -6.69 21.05
CA SER A 171 4.03 -5.92 21.75
C SER A 171 3.91 -4.42 21.59
N ALA A 172 3.27 -3.93 20.53
CA ALA A 172 3.10 -2.49 20.33
C ALA A 172 2.11 -1.91 21.34
N VAL A 173 2.41 -0.72 21.84
CA VAL A 173 1.56 0.00 22.79
C VAL A 173 1.39 1.46 22.38
N VAL A 174 0.28 2.07 22.79
CA VAL A 174 0.04 3.51 22.61
C VAL A 174 1.16 4.30 23.30
N GLY A 175 1.64 5.36 22.66
CA GLY A 175 2.79 6.16 23.10
C GLY A 175 4.16 5.63 22.62
N MET A 176 4.22 4.45 22.01
CA MET A 176 5.47 3.91 21.47
C MET A 176 5.94 4.73 20.27
N LYS A 177 7.24 5.08 20.26
CA LYS A 177 7.91 5.73 19.14
C LYS A 177 8.29 4.70 18.09
N ILE A 178 7.89 4.93 16.85
CA ILE A 178 8.30 4.18 15.66
C ILE A 178 8.73 5.16 14.57
N HIS A 179 9.18 4.65 13.43
CA HIS A 179 9.54 5.50 12.31
C HIS A 179 8.67 5.18 11.09
N ILE A 180 8.43 6.20 10.26
CA ILE A 180 7.72 6.05 8.99
C ILE A 180 8.55 6.59 7.84
N ARG A 181 8.35 6.01 6.66
CA ARG A 181 8.93 6.45 5.41
C ARG A 181 7.87 6.47 4.32
N GLY A 182 7.94 7.46 3.44
CA GLY A 182 6.98 7.65 2.36
C GLY A 182 6.60 9.12 2.21
N PRO A 183 5.40 9.47 1.74
CA PRO A 183 4.44 8.55 1.12
C PRO A 183 4.91 8.08 -0.25
N SER A 184 4.34 6.97 -0.69
CA SER A 184 4.57 6.37 -2.01
C SER A 184 3.27 5.84 -2.60
N GLY A 185 3.26 5.48 -3.88
CA GLY A 185 2.07 4.95 -4.55
C GLY A 185 1.31 6.00 -5.32
N THR A 186 0.55 5.53 -6.32
CA THR A 186 -0.22 6.35 -7.26
C THR A 186 -1.73 6.11 -7.15
N CYS A 187 -2.15 5.26 -6.20
CA CYS A 187 -3.55 4.94 -5.97
C CYS A 187 -4.17 5.99 -5.03
N PHE A 188 -4.63 7.11 -5.59
CA PHE A 188 -5.27 8.20 -4.86
C PHE A 188 -6.17 9.03 -5.78
N TYR A 189 -7.11 9.76 -5.22
CA TYR A 189 -7.92 10.75 -5.96
C TYR A 189 -7.04 11.96 -6.33
N ASN A 190 -7.09 12.41 -7.58
CA ASN A 190 -6.27 13.53 -8.06
C ASN A 190 -7.07 14.45 -8.99
N ASP A 191 -6.50 15.64 -9.27
CA ASP A 191 -7.15 16.70 -10.04
C ASP A 191 -7.35 16.37 -11.54
N ALA A 192 -6.75 15.26 -12.04
CA ALA A 192 -6.99 14.76 -13.39
C ALA A 192 -8.32 13.97 -13.51
N ILE A 193 -9.02 13.73 -12.39
CA ILE A 193 -10.33 13.10 -12.35
C ILE A 193 -11.39 14.18 -12.48
N GLU A 194 -12.24 14.07 -13.50
CA GLU A 194 -13.38 14.96 -13.67
C GLU A 194 -14.34 14.82 -12.49
N LYS A 195 -14.88 15.94 -11.98
CA LYS A 195 -15.69 15.94 -10.75
C LYS A 195 -16.99 15.14 -10.87
N ASP A 196 -17.50 14.96 -12.06
CA ASP A 196 -18.72 14.20 -12.37
C ASP A 196 -18.42 12.78 -12.92
N GLN A 197 -17.13 12.37 -13.00
CA GLN A 197 -16.74 11.05 -13.49
C GLN A 197 -17.29 9.95 -12.58
N VAL A 198 -17.81 8.87 -13.16
CA VAL A 198 -18.23 7.69 -12.39
C VAL A 198 -17.00 7.00 -11.79
N LEU A 199 -16.99 6.83 -10.47
CA LEU A 199 -15.95 6.09 -9.74
C LEU A 199 -16.48 4.72 -9.33
N VAL A 200 -15.71 3.67 -9.63
CA VAL A 200 -15.96 2.31 -9.17
C VAL A 200 -14.80 1.89 -8.28
N MET A 201 -15.09 1.66 -7.03
CA MET A 201 -14.12 1.25 -6.02
C MET A 201 -14.39 -0.18 -5.60
N ALA A 202 -13.41 -1.08 -5.67
CA ALA A 202 -13.58 -2.46 -5.26
C ALA A 202 -12.35 -2.96 -4.50
N GLY A 203 -12.58 -3.51 -3.31
CA GLY A 203 -11.49 -3.97 -2.45
C GLY A 203 -11.82 -5.16 -1.61
N THR A 204 -10.80 -5.96 -1.31
CA THR A 204 -10.88 -7.14 -0.44
C THR A 204 -10.05 -6.95 0.82
N GLY A 205 -10.57 -7.40 1.96
CA GLY A 205 -9.86 -7.33 3.24
C GLY A 205 -9.43 -5.91 3.59
N THR A 206 -8.14 -5.70 3.92
CA THR A 206 -7.61 -4.36 4.23
C THR A 206 -7.43 -3.46 3.00
N GLY A 207 -7.76 -3.92 1.78
CA GLY A 207 -7.93 -3.06 0.62
C GLY A 207 -9.05 -2.02 0.80
N LEU A 208 -9.91 -2.21 1.80
CA LEU A 208 -10.85 -1.19 2.26
C LEU A 208 -10.16 0.10 2.70
N ALA A 209 -9.01 0.03 3.37
CA ALA A 209 -8.33 1.19 3.96
C ALA A 209 -8.04 2.30 2.93
N PRO A 210 -7.27 2.05 1.85
CA PRO A 210 -7.02 3.07 0.84
C PRO A 210 -8.30 3.53 0.16
N LEU A 211 -9.24 2.63 -0.14
CA LEU A 211 -10.49 2.99 -0.82
C LEU A 211 -11.37 3.89 0.03
N TYR A 212 -11.45 3.64 1.33
CA TYR A 212 -12.18 4.51 2.27
C TYR A 212 -11.58 5.90 2.32
N GLY A 213 -10.26 5.99 2.38
CA GLY A 213 -9.55 7.27 2.32
C GLY A 213 -9.80 8.01 1.00
N ILE A 214 -9.68 7.31 -0.15
CA ILE A 214 -9.91 7.87 -1.49
C ILE A 214 -11.34 8.37 -1.64
N ALA A 215 -12.34 7.61 -1.17
CA ALA A 215 -13.75 8.01 -1.24
C ALA A 215 -14.01 9.30 -0.44
N ARG A 216 -13.54 9.36 0.83
CA ARG A 216 -13.65 10.56 1.65
C ARG A 216 -12.93 11.76 1.05
N ASP A 217 -11.75 11.54 0.47
CA ASP A 217 -10.97 12.58 -0.20
C ASP A 217 -11.72 13.13 -1.43
N ALA A 218 -12.26 12.26 -2.29
CA ALA A 218 -13.06 12.65 -3.44
C ALA A 218 -14.28 13.48 -3.02
N LEU A 219 -15.07 12.99 -2.07
CA LEU A 219 -16.27 13.68 -1.57
C LEU A 219 -15.93 15.04 -0.94
N THR A 220 -14.82 15.12 -0.20
CA THR A 220 -14.33 16.38 0.39
C THR A 220 -13.92 17.41 -0.66
N HIS A 221 -13.29 16.96 -1.75
CA HIS A 221 -12.86 17.83 -2.85
C HIS A 221 -13.98 18.11 -3.86
N GLY A 222 -15.25 17.86 -3.49
CA GLY A 222 -16.41 18.23 -4.28
C GLY A 222 -16.65 17.31 -5.48
N HIS A 223 -16.28 16.03 -5.39
CA HIS A 223 -16.69 15.05 -6.37
C HIS A 223 -18.22 14.93 -6.39
N SER A 224 -18.81 15.09 -7.55
CA SER A 224 -20.26 15.14 -7.76
C SER A 224 -20.80 14.01 -8.63
N GLY A 225 -19.91 13.14 -9.15
CA GLY A 225 -20.29 11.95 -9.91
C GLY A 225 -20.67 10.76 -9.00
N PRO A 226 -21.31 9.72 -9.57
CA PRO A 226 -21.62 8.51 -8.83
C PRO A 226 -20.36 7.78 -8.34
N ILE A 227 -20.37 7.31 -7.10
CA ILE A 227 -19.35 6.45 -6.50
C ILE A 227 -19.98 5.13 -6.11
N THR A 228 -19.63 4.03 -6.77
CA THR A 228 -20.02 2.68 -6.35
C THR A 228 -18.88 2.03 -5.60
N PHE A 229 -19.11 1.66 -4.35
CA PHE A 229 -18.10 1.15 -3.43
C PHE A 229 -18.37 -0.31 -3.05
N TYR A 230 -17.64 -1.25 -3.65
CA TYR A 230 -17.71 -2.67 -3.38
C TYR A 230 -16.72 -3.08 -2.29
N HIS A 231 -17.21 -3.60 -1.18
CA HIS A 231 -16.42 -4.07 -0.06
C HIS A 231 -16.51 -5.60 0.06
N GLY A 232 -15.46 -6.29 -0.33
CA GLY A 232 -15.39 -7.76 -0.33
C GLY A 232 -14.81 -8.33 0.95
N GLY A 233 -15.51 -9.27 1.57
CA GLY A 233 -15.08 -10.08 2.69
C GLY A 233 -15.36 -11.57 2.48
N ARG A 234 -14.81 -12.46 3.32
CA ARG A 234 -15.18 -13.86 3.29
C ARG A 234 -16.58 -14.06 3.85
N SER A 235 -16.90 -13.41 4.96
CA SER A 235 -18.20 -13.43 5.64
C SER A 235 -18.49 -12.05 6.25
N ASP A 236 -19.66 -11.86 6.84
CA ASP A 236 -20.09 -10.61 7.49
C ASP A 236 -19.07 -10.12 8.55
N ALA A 237 -18.45 -11.02 9.30
CA ALA A 237 -17.43 -10.70 10.29
C ALA A 237 -16.16 -10.04 9.69
N HIS A 238 -15.95 -10.12 8.37
CA HIS A 238 -14.84 -9.47 7.67
C HIS A 238 -15.20 -8.11 7.09
N LEU A 239 -16.49 -7.72 7.12
CA LEU A 239 -16.97 -6.43 6.65
C LEU A 239 -16.87 -5.36 7.75
N TYR A 240 -15.63 -5.01 8.14
CA TYR A 240 -15.41 -3.94 9.11
C TYR A 240 -15.67 -2.55 8.50
N TYR A 241 -15.81 -1.49 9.30
CA TYR A 241 -16.14 -0.12 8.86
C TYR A 241 -17.48 0.01 8.12
N ARG A 242 -18.36 -0.96 8.29
CA ARG A 242 -19.68 -0.96 7.62
C ARG A 242 -20.52 0.23 8.01
N GLU A 243 -20.55 0.58 9.30
CA GLU A 243 -21.29 1.74 9.81
C GLU A 243 -20.79 3.05 9.20
N GLN A 244 -19.47 3.22 9.09
CA GLN A 244 -18.84 4.39 8.48
C GLN A 244 -19.20 4.53 6.99
N LEU A 245 -19.25 3.42 6.26
CA LEU A 245 -19.63 3.40 4.84
C LEU A 245 -21.13 3.66 4.65
N LEU A 246 -21.98 3.13 5.51
CA LEU A 246 -23.40 3.45 5.51
C LEU A 246 -23.67 4.92 5.90
N ALA A 247 -22.88 5.50 6.78
CA ALA A 247 -22.94 6.92 7.07
C ALA A 247 -22.59 7.78 5.86
N LEU A 248 -21.55 7.42 5.09
CA LEU A 248 -21.23 8.09 3.82
C LEU A 248 -22.37 7.97 2.81
N GLN A 249 -22.99 6.79 2.68
CA GLN A 249 -24.14 6.59 1.80
C GLN A 249 -25.35 7.44 2.20
N HIS A 250 -25.56 7.62 3.50
CA HIS A 250 -26.66 8.48 4.00
C HIS A 250 -26.35 9.97 3.74
N GLU A 251 -25.11 10.39 3.90
CA GLU A 251 -24.68 11.79 3.73
C GLU A 251 -24.60 12.20 2.26
N PHE A 252 -24.16 11.28 1.38
CA PHE A 252 -23.91 11.55 -0.04
C PHE A 252 -24.81 10.69 -0.93
N PRO A 253 -25.88 11.23 -1.52
CA PRO A 253 -26.88 10.45 -2.28
C PRO A 253 -26.33 9.68 -3.49
N LEU A 254 -25.18 10.08 -4.05
CA LEU A 254 -24.53 9.40 -5.18
C LEU A 254 -23.42 8.41 -4.74
N PHE A 255 -23.24 8.22 -3.43
CA PHE A 255 -22.36 7.19 -2.89
C PHE A 255 -23.17 5.92 -2.61
N ASP A 256 -22.87 4.84 -3.33
CA ASP A 256 -23.56 3.57 -3.26
C ASP A 256 -22.64 2.49 -2.67
N TYR A 257 -22.89 2.11 -1.42
CA TYR A 257 -22.11 1.09 -0.70
C TYR A 257 -22.68 -0.31 -0.92
N ARG A 258 -21.85 -1.21 -1.43
CA ARG A 258 -22.21 -2.60 -1.76
C ARG A 258 -21.33 -3.59 -0.99
N PRO A 259 -21.75 -4.04 0.19
CA PRO A 259 -21.06 -5.09 0.92
C PRO A 259 -21.21 -6.43 0.19
N CYS A 260 -20.11 -7.18 0.09
CA CYS A 260 -20.05 -8.45 -0.64
C CYS A 260 -19.35 -9.51 0.20
N THR A 261 -19.90 -10.74 0.24
CA THR A 261 -19.28 -11.88 0.94
C THR A 261 -19.24 -13.13 0.07
N ILE A 262 -18.22 -13.96 0.28
CA ILE A 262 -18.14 -15.28 -0.36
C ILE A 262 -19.15 -16.22 0.30
N ASP A 263 -19.15 -16.26 1.63
CA ASP A 263 -20.09 -17.07 2.40
C ASP A 263 -21.47 -16.38 2.41
N ALA A 264 -22.55 -17.17 2.45
CA ALA A 264 -23.90 -16.62 2.49
C ALA A 264 -24.10 -15.73 3.72
N SER A 265 -24.70 -14.55 3.53
CA SER A 265 -25.09 -13.63 4.58
C SER A 265 -26.59 -13.77 4.89
N SER A 266 -26.96 -13.55 6.14
CA SER A 266 -28.35 -13.41 6.55
C SER A 266 -28.92 -12.01 6.26
N ASP A 267 -28.06 -11.04 5.98
CA ASP A 267 -28.45 -9.66 5.64
C ASP A 267 -28.72 -9.58 4.12
N PRO A 268 -29.97 -9.25 3.70
CA PRO A 268 -30.32 -9.13 2.29
C PRO A 268 -29.61 -8.00 1.54
N ALA A 269 -29.00 -7.03 2.26
CA ALA A 269 -28.22 -5.96 1.68
C ALA A 269 -26.80 -6.43 1.28
N VAL A 270 -26.36 -7.61 1.70
CA VAL A 270 -25.05 -8.15 1.39
C VAL A 270 -25.14 -9.03 0.14
N LEU A 271 -24.36 -8.70 -0.88
CA LEU A 271 -24.25 -9.49 -2.09
C LEU A 271 -23.40 -10.73 -1.84
N THR A 272 -23.89 -11.91 -2.22
CA THR A 272 -23.18 -13.18 -2.03
C THR A 272 -22.52 -13.63 -3.31
N GLY A 273 -21.23 -13.96 -3.27
CA GLY A 273 -20.45 -14.47 -4.39
C GLY A 273 -19.02 -13.93 -4.43
N ARG A 274 -18.30 -14.29 -5.48
CA ARG A 274 -16.95 -13.75 -5.71
C ARG A 274 -17.05 -12.30 -6.15
N LEU A 275 -16.28 -11.43 -5.51
CA LEU A 275 -16.34 -9.99 -5.71
C LEU A 275 -16.14 -9.59 -7.19
N GLU A 276 -15.18 -10.22 -7.88
CA GLU A 276 -14.90 -9.94 -9.29
C GLU A 276 -16.09 -10.28 -10.20
N GLN A 277 -16.87 -11.31 -9.88
CA GLN A 277 -18.07 -11.69 -10.64
C GLN A 277 -19.23 -10.71 -10.37
N ILE A 278 -19.40 -10.34 -9.10
CA ILE A 278 -20.44 -9.37 -8.69
C ILE A 278 -20.21 -8.03 -9.38
N VAL A 279 -18.97 -7.50 -9.27
CA VAL A 279 -18.61 -6.22 -9.90
C VAL A 279 -18.80 -6.29 -11.41
N GLU A 280 -18.30 -7.35 -12.05
CA GLU A 280 -18.39 -7.54 -13.50
C GLU A 280 -19.83 -7.61 -14.01
N ALA A 281 -20.72 -8.26 -13.28
CA ALA A 281 -22.14 -8.41 -13.66
C ALA A 281 -22.92 -7.10 -13.55
N GLN A 282 -22.46 -6.16 -12.71
CA GLN A 282 -23.15 -4.89 -12.47
C GLN A 282 -22.57 -3.71 -13.27
N LEU A 283 -21.47 -3.93 -14.01
CA LEU A 283 -20.87 -2.89 -14.85
C LEU A 283 -21.66 -2.72 -16.16
N ASP A 284 -22.07 -1.49 -16.43
CA ASP A 284 -22.61 -1.11 -17.73
C ASP A 284 -21.49 -0.99 -18.78
N SER A 285 -21.45 -1.92 -19.71
CA SER A 285 -20.43 -1.98 -20.76
C SER A 285 -20.41 -0.76 -21.68
N SER A 286 -21.52 -0.02 -21.79
CA SER A 286 -21.64 1.13 -22.70
C SER A 286 -20.83 2.36 -22.24
N HIS A 287 -20.46 2.45 -20.96
CA HIS A 287 -19.83 3.62 -20.36
C HIS A 287 -18.46 3.35 -19.73
N LEU A 288 -17.92 2.12 -19.81
CA LEU A 288 -16.67 1.71 -19.16
C LEU A 288 -15.46 2.61 -19.47
N GLN A 289 -15.38 3.15 -20.68
CA GLN A 289 -14.26 4.03 -21.08
C GLN A 289 -14.20 5.34 -20.29
N LYS A 290 -15.35 5.79 -19.76
CA LYS A 290 -15.48 7.03 -18.99
C LYS A 290 -15.39 6.80 -17.48
N MET A 291 -15.49 5.55 -17.01
CA MET A 291 -15.41 5.22 -15.59
C MET A 291 -13.95 5.20 -15.11
N ARG A 292 -13.74 5.56 -13.86
CA ARG A 292 -12.47 5.40 -13.15
C ARG A 292 -12.59 4.29 -12.13
N PHE A 293 -11.64 3.39 -12.13
CA PHE A 293 -11.61 2.22 -11.25
C PHE A 293 -10.47 2.33 -10.24
N PHE A 294 -10.77 2.04 -8.97
CA PHE A 294 -9.79 1.86 -7.90
C PHE A 294 -9.92 0.44 -7.35
N LEU A 295 -8.86 -0.35 -7.49
CA LEU A 295 -8.84 -1.77 -7.13
C LEU A 295 -7.75 -2.02 -6.10
N CYS A 296 -8.12 -2.44 -4.87
CA CYS A 296 -7.17 -2.59 -3.77
C CYS A 296 -7.36 -3.93 -3.03
N GLY A 297 -6.27 -4.49 -2.50
CA GLY A 297 -6.30 -5.69 -1.67
C GLY A 297 -5.54 -6.88 -2.24
N ALA A 298 -6.10 -8.09 -2.13
CA ALA A 298 -5.44 -9.33 -2.54
C ALA A 298 -4.97 -9.27 -4.01
N PRO A 299 -3.70 -9.59 -4.32
CA PRO A 299 -3.15 -9.51 -5.67
C PRO A 299 -3.95 -10.31 -6.71
N THR A 300 -4.42 -11.49 -6.33
CA THR A 300 -5.24 -12.34 -7.20
C THR A 300 -6.54 -11.66 -7.62
N PHE A 301 -7.24 -11.00 -6.69
CA PHE A 301 -8.42 -10.20 -6.97
C PHE A 301 -8.09 -9.00 -7.87
N VAL A 302 -7.09 -8.20 -7.48
CA VAL A 302 -6.74 -6.95 -8.18
C VAL A 302 -6.35 -7.22 -9.63
N PHE A 303 -5.51 -8.23 -9.89
CA PHE A 303 -5.07 -8.54 -11.26
C PHE A 303 -6.17 -9.19 -12.10
N ASP A 304 -6.99 -10.06 -11.53
CA ASP A 304 -8.13 -10.67 -12.26
C ASP A 304 -9.17 -9.58 -12.62
N MET A 305 -9.54 -8.74 -11.66
CA MET A 305 -10.50 -7.66 -11.88
C MET A 305 -9.99 -6.65 -12.92
N ARG A 306 -8.71 -6.22 -12.82
CA ARG A 306 -8.08 -5.36 -13.81
C ARG A 306 -8.18 -5.93 -15.22
N LYS A 307 -7.87 -7.23 -15.36
CA LYS A 307 -7.94 -7.94 -16.65
C LYS A 307 -9.38 -7.95 -17.20
N ARG A 308 -10.37 -8.28 -16.35
CA ARG A 308 -11.79 -8.36 -16.75
C ARG A 308 -12.31 -7.02 -17.27
N ILE A 309 -12.14 -5.95 -16.50
CA ILE A 309 -12.64 -4.61 -16.89
C ILE A 309 -11.89 -4.05 -18.11
N TYR A 310 -10.58 -4.32 -18.25
CA TYR A 310 -9.84 -3.95 -19.44
C TYR A 310 -10.36 -4.67 -20.70
N LEU A 311 -10.59 -5.98 -20.61
CA LEU A 311 -11.13 -6.77 -21.72
C LEU A 311 -12.57 -6.39 -22.09
N LYS A 312 -13.33 -5.84 -21.14
CA LYS A 312 -14.67 -5.26 -21.41
C LYS A 312 -14.64 -3.86 -22.03
N GLY A 313 -13.46 -3.26 -22.20
CA GLY A 313 -13.28 -1.98 -22.89
C GLY A 313 -12.97 -0.77 -22.01
N ALA A 314 -12.69 -0.95 -20.72
CA ALA A 314 -12.20 0.15 -19.89
C ALA A 314 -10.78 0.59 -20.35
N ARG A 315 -10.49 1.88 -20.25
CA ARG A 315 -9.16 2.41 -20.56
C ARG A 315 -8.16 2.00 -19.49
N ALA A 316 -6.96 1.58 -19.91
CA ALA A 316 -5.90 1.14 -18.98
C ALA A 316 -5.46 2.24 -17.99
N ASP A 317 -5.47 3.50 -18.43
CA ASP A 317 -5.13 4.67 -17.62
C ASP A 317 -6.23 5.06 -16.60
N ASN A 318 -7.42 4.52 -16.77
CA ASN A 318 -8.54 4.67 -15.84
C ASN A 318 -8.61 3.55 -14.77
N ILE A 319 -7.74 2.53 -14.83
CA ILE A 319 -7.72 1.42 -13.89
C ILE A 319 -6.53 1.57 -12.95
N ILE A 320 -6.78 2.07 -11.76
CA ILE A 320 -5.78 2.29 -10.72
C ILE A 320 -5.79 1.09 -9.77
N CYS A 321 -4.61 0.51 -9.54
CA CYS A 321 -4.47 -0.73 -8.78
C CYS A 321 -3.47 -0.58 -7.62
N ASP A 322 -3.81 -1.13 -6.46
CA ASP A 322 -2.91 -1.30 -5.31
C ASP A 322 -2.98 -2.76 -4.80
N PRO A 323 -2.25 -3.70 -5.43
CA PRO A 323 -2.19 -5.08 -4.99
C PRO A 323 -1.29 -5.21 -3.76
N PHE A 324 -1.79 -5.82 -2.68
CA PHE A 324 -1.05 -6.01 -1.43
C PHE A 324 -0.18 -7.27 -1.49
N THR A 325 1.08 -7.10 -1.90
CA THR A 325 2.02 -8.22 -1.99
C THR A 325 2.57 -8.56 -0.60
N GLU A 326 2.31 -9.78 -0.15
CA GLU A 326 2.91 -10.35 1.05
C GLU A 326 4.31 -10.92 0.75
N ARG A 327 5.20 -10.83 1.73
CA ARG A 327 6.46 -11.58 1.66
C ARG A 327 6.15 -13.05 1.91
N ASN A 328 6.29 -13.90 0.90
CA ASN A 328 6.35 -15.34 1.12
C ASN A 328 7.65 -15.65 1.88
N VAL A 329 7.56 -15.81 3.19
CA VAL A 329 8.61 -16.47 3.96
C VAL A 329 8.43 -17.96 3.69
N THR A 330 9.20 -18.51 2.76
CA THR A 330 9.37 -19.97 2.70
C THR A 330 9.99 -20.36 4.04
N PRO A 331 9.36 -21.25 4.83
CA PRO A 331 10.04 -21.82 5.99
C PRO A 331 11.31 -22.52 5.50
N THR A 332 12.44 -22.13 6.02
CA THR A 332 13.70 -22.88 5.90
C THR A 332 13.66 -24.08 6.81
#